data_4b4aac7381575c09e4f986e230b680f1
#
_entry.id   4b4aac7381575c09e4f986e230b680f1
#
_cell.length_a   1.000
_cell.length_b   1.000
_cell.length_c   1.000
_cell.angle_alpha   90.00
_cell.angle_beta   90.00
_cell.angle_gamma   90.00
#
_symmetry.space_group_name_H-M   'P 1'
#
loop_
_entity.id
_entity.type
_entity.pdbx_description
1 polymer ?
#
loop_
_entity_poly.entity_id
_entity_poly.type
_entity_poly.pdbx_seq_one_letter_code
_entity_poly.pdbx_strand_id
1 'polypeptide(L)'
;MFNQGFYALFLLIAFGFGFIILVFGFFTRSLFDRKPRPKPFTLQDFRKLIPKAKSQSEAHELVEKFTKKFGLIAPNSGTKEEWLEVVKELTSLEVIDTDRAAEIREQLTAKNPSIRKDIADVVGMALKTKKDTKA
;
A
#
# COMPACT_ATOMS: atom_id res chain seq x y z
N MET A 1 8.41 35.59 60.71
CA MET A 1 7.98 34.18 60.63
C MET A 1 6.89 34.05 59.64
N PHE A 2 7.10 33.23 58.66
CA PHE A 2 6.06 32.95 57.65
C PHE A 2 5.02 32.04 58.29
N ASN A 3 3.75 32.41 58.13
CA ASN A 3 2.61 31.68 58.66
C ASN A 3 2.41 30.36 57.89
N GLN A 4 1.87 29.32 58.56
CA GLN A 4 1.54 28.03 57.90
C GLN A 4 0.74 28.19 56.61
N GLY A 5 -0.13 29.22 56.52
CA GLY A 5 -0.86 29.57 55.32
C GLY A 5 0.02 29.98 54.14
N PHE A 6 1.17 30.61 54.38
CA PHE A 6 2.14 30.98 53.38
C PHE A 6 2.77 29.76 52.71
N TYR A 7 3.16 28.78 53.51
CA TYR A 7 3.75 27.52 52.99
C TYR A 7 2.72 26.70 52.21
N ALA A 8 1.47 26.66 52.69
CA ALA A 8 0.39 25.99 52.00
C ALA A 8 0.10 26.63 50.61
N LEU A 9 0.04 27.99 50.59
CA LEU A 9 -0.16 28.73 49.32
C LEU A 9 1.02 28.53 48.36
N PHE A 10 2.25 28.59 48.86
CA PHE A 10 3.46 28.39 48.06
C PHE A 10 3.51 26.99 47.46
N LEU A 11 3.19 25.95 48.24
CA LEU A 11 3.10 24.58 47.77
C LEU A 11 2.01 24.43 46.69
N LEU A 12 0.86 25.05 46.88
CA LEU A 12 -0.25 24.99 45.95
C LEU A 12 0.10 25.62 44.58
N ILE A 13 0.81 26.76 44.62
CA ILE A 13 1.31 27.43 43.41
C ILE A 13 2.38 26.57 42.71
N ALA A 14 3.34 26.04 43.48
CA ALA A 14 4.42 25.20 42.94
C ALA A 14 3.87 23.91 42.31
N PHE A 15 2.89 23.25 42.95
CA PHE A 15 2.21 22.08 42.41
C PHE A 15 1.39 22.44 41.15
N GLY A 16 0.70 23.58 41.15
CA GLY A 16 -0.07 24.07 40.01
C GLY A 16 0.82 24.29 38.76
N PHE A 17 1.97 24.97 38.96
CA PHE A 17 2.94 25.17 37.87
C PHE A 17 3.55 23.85 37.38
N GLY A 18 3.91 22.95 38.29
CA GLY A 18 4.43 21.62 37.92
C GLY A 18 3.44 20.80 37.15
N PHE A 19 2.18 20.84 37.52
CA PHE A 19 1.10 20.13 36.80
C PHE A 19 0.89 20.68 35.40
N ILE A 20 0.89 22.02 35.24
CA ILE A 20 0.76 22.66 33.91
C ILE A 20 1.91 22.25 33.00
N ILE A 21 3.15 22.22 33.49
CA ILE A 21 4.32 21.79 32.72
C ILE A 21 4.20 20.33 32.32
N LEU A 22 3.75 19.44 33.18
CA LEU A 22 3.54 18.02 32.89
C LEU A 22 2.45 17.82 31.83
N VAL A 23 1.32 18.50 31.95
CA VAL A 23 0.23 18.44 30.99
C VAL A 23 0.69 18.97 29.63
N PHE A 24 1.40 20.10 29.61
CA PHE A 24 1.93 20.69 28.39
C PHE A 24 2.99 19.77 27.74
N GLY A 25 3.88 19.18 28.52
CA GLY A 25 4.88 18.21 28.05
C GLY A 25 4.25 16.96 27.48
N PHE A 26 3.19 16.45 28.11
CA PHE A 26 2.44 15.31 27.61
C PHE A 26 1.70 15.63 26.29
N PHE A 27 1.10 16.81 26.19
CA PHE A 27 0.41 17.27 24.98
C PHE A 27 1.38 17.50 23.82
N THR A 28 2.52 18.14 24.06
CA THR A 28 3.54 18.37 23.02
C THR A 28 4.11 17.04 22.54
N ARG A 29 4.41 16.10 23.44
CA ARG A 29 4.88 14.78 23.07
C ARG A 29 3.85 14.02 22.21
N SER A 30 2.57 14.09 22.57
CA SER A 30 1.48 13.47 21.79
C SER A 30 1.32 14.09 20.40
N LEU A 31 1.63 15.38 20.23
CA LEU A 31 1.57 16.08 18.95
C LEU A 31 2.81 15.80 18.07
N PHE A 32 3.99 15.69 18.70
CA PHE A 32 5.26 15.43 17.97
C PHE A 32 5.50 13.94 17.69
N ASP A 33 4.99 13.04 18.53
CA ASP A 33 5.06 11.58 18.31
C ASP A 33 4.02 11.04 17.32
N ARG A 34 3.34 11.88 16.58
CA ARG A 34 2.59 11.44 15.41
C ARG A 34 3.61 10.92 14.39
N LYS A 35 3.97 9.63 14.51
CA LYS A 35 4.68 8.92 13.44
C LYS A 35 4.00 9.28 12.12
N PRO A 36 4.73 9.77 11.12
CA PRO A 36 4.13 10.05 9.83
C PRO A 36 3.38 8.80 9.41
N ARG A 37 2.08 8.93 9.14
CA ARG A 37 1.29 7.79 8.67
C ARG A 37 2.04 7.22 7.49
N PRO A 38 2.36 5.92 7.48
CA PRO A 38 3.02 5.33 6.33
C PRO A 38 2.19 5.70 5.09
N LYS A 39 2.83 6.31 4.11
CA LYS A 39 2.16 6.69 2.86
C LYS A 39 1.42 5.46 2.35
N PRO A 40 0.16 5.57 1.95
CA PRO A 40 -0.56 4.44 1.39
C PRO A 40 0.25 3.90 0.20
N PHE A 41 0.51 2.61 0.21
CA PHE A 41 1.20 1.94 -0.89
C PHE A 41 0.35 2.01 -2.14
N THR A 42 0.82 2.75 -3.14
CA THR A 42 0.09 3.05 -4.36
C THR A 42 0.36 2.01 -5.45
N LEU A 43 -0.47 2.03 -6.50
CA LEU A 43 -0.27 1.22 -7.70
C LEU A 43 1.07 1.53 -8.39
N GLN A 44 1.49 2.79 -8.39
CA GLN A 44 2.78 3.21 -8.93
C GLN A 44 3.97 2.65 -8.13
N ASP A 45 3.84 2.57 -6.81
CA ASP A 45 4.87 1.96 -5.96
C ASP A 45 4.97 0.46 -6.23
N PHE A 46 3.83 -0.19 -6.49
CA PHE A 46 3.80 -1.59 -6.90
C PHE A 46 4.49 -1.79 -8.24
N ARG A 47 4.22 -0.93 -9.23
CA ARG A 47 4.83 -0.97 -10.56
C ARG A 47 6.36 -0.95 -10.52
N LYS A 48 6.95 -0.20 -9.58
CA LYS A 48 8.41 -0.16 -9.36
C LYS A 48 8.99 -1.47 -8.82
N LEU A 49 8.16 -2.35 -8.28
CA LEU A 49 8.59 -3.66 -7.77
C LEU A 49 8.61 -4.72 -8.87
N ILE A 50 7.80 -4.57 -9.92
CA ILE A 50 7.68 -5.57 -11.00
C ILE A 50 9.04 -5.90 -11.63
N PRO A 51 9.88 -4.92 -12.08
CA PRO A 51 11.16 -5.23 -12.71
C PRO A 51 12.20 -5.83 -11.75
N LYS A 52 11.93 -5.82 -10.44
CA LYS A 52 12.83 -6.38 -9.44
C LYS A 52 12.65 -7.89 -9.24
N ALA A 53 11.51 -8.44 -9.66
CA ALA A 53 11.22 -9.86 -9.57
C ALA A 53 12.03 -10.65 -10.61
N LYS A 54 13.06 -11.34 -10.16
CA LYS A 54 13.95 -12.14 -11.01
C LYS A 54 13.77 -13.64 -10.84
N SER A 55 13.02 -14.07 -9.84
CA SER A 55 12.72 -15.47 -9.57
C SER A 55 11.22 -15.76 -9.57
N GLN A 56 10.86 -17.02 -9.79
CA GLN A 56 9.45 -17.46 -9.72
C GLN A 56 8.85 -17.20 -8.34
N SER A 57 9.62 -17.35 -7.27
CA SER A 57 9.17 -17.10 -5.90
C SER A 57 8.81 -15.62 -5.69
N GLU A 58 9.68 -14.72 -6.15
CA GLU A 58 9.45 -13.27 -6.07
C GLU A 58 8.25 -12.83 -6.90
N ALA A 59 8.10 -13.41 -8.10
CA ALA A 59 6.94 -13.16 -8.96
C ALA A 59 5.64 -13.66 -8.32
N HIS A 60 5.67 -14.84 -7.68
CA HIS A 60 4.53 -15.37 -6.96
C HIS A 60 4.08 -14.43 -5.81
N GLU A 61 5.04 -13.97 -5.03
CA GLU A 61 4.81 -13.03 -3.92
C GLU A 61 4.23 -11.70 -4.41
N LEU A 62 4.71 -11.20 -5.57
CA LEU A 62 4.15 -10.00 -6.21
C LEU A 62 2.72 -10.22 -6.67
N VAL A 63 2.41 -11.35 -7.31
CA VAL A 63 1.05 -11.70 -7.74
C VAL A 63 0.09 -11.76 -6.55
N GLU A 64 0.47 -12.42 -5.47
CA GLU A 64 -0.33 -12.47 -4.25
C GLU A 64 -0.55 -11.08 -3.65
N LYS A 65 0.49 -10.28 -3.57
CA LYS A 65 0.43 -8.91 -3.05
C LYS A 65 -0.47 -8.02 -3.91
N PHE A 66 -0.38 -8.16 -5.24
CA PHE A 66 -1.26 -7.46 -6.18
C PHE A 66 -2.72 -7.88 -6.01
N THR A 67 -2.99 -9.17 -6.04
CA THR A 67 -4.35 -9.73 -5.92
C THR A 67 -5.00 -9.38 -4.59
N LYS A 68 -4.21 -9.29 -3.52
CA LYS A 68 -4.69 -8.94 -2.18
C LYS A 68 -4.97 -7.46 -2.02
N LYS A 69 -4.09 -6.58 -2.54
CA LYS A 69 -4.20 -5.13 -2.35
C LYS A 69 -4.96 -4.42 -3.48
N PHE A 70 -4.78 -4.86 -4.69
CA PHE A 70 -5.28 -4.23 -5.91
C PHE A 70 -6.14 -5.17 -6.78
N GLY A 71 -6.49 -6.34 -6.28
CA GLY A 71 -7.25 -7.33 -7.03
C GLY A 71 -8.67 -6.91 -7.41
N LEU A 72 -9.21 -5.86 -6.78
CA LEU A 72 -10.53 -5.30 -7.08
C LEU A 72 -10.38 -3.86 -7.58
N ILE A 73 -11.01 -3.54 -8.71
CA ILE A 73 -11.05 -2.18 -9.24
C ILE A 73 -12.45 -1.81 -9.69
N ALA A 74 -12.84 -0.55 -9.45
CA ALA A 74 -14.12 -0.04 -9.94
C ALA A 74 -14.04 0.16 -11.47
N PRO A 75 -15.07 -0.28 -12.24
CA PRO A 75 -15.04 -0.19 -13.72
C PRO A 75 -14.93 1.25 -14.25
N ASN A 76 -15.39 2.22 -13.48
CA ASN A 76 -15.32 3.65 -13.80
C ASN A 76 -14.19 4.38 -13.05
N SER A 77 -13.21 3.65 -12.52
CA SER A 77 -12.08 4.26 -11.84
C SER A 77 -11.18 4.98 -12.83
N GLY A 78 -10.76 6.21 -12.49
CA GLY A 78 -9.74 6.94 -13.27
C GLY A 78 -8.37 6.25 -13.32
N THR A 79 -8.15 5.25 -12.49
CA THR A 79 -6.91 4.44 -12.45
C THR A 79 -7.06 3.09 -13.17
N LYS A 80 -8.18 2.84 -13.86
CA LYS A 80 -8.44 1.57 -14.56
C LYS A 80 -7.36 1.26 -15.60
N GLU A 81 -6.99 2.23 -16.43
CA GLU A 81 -5.98 2.06 -17.47
C GLU A 81 -4.61 1.74 -16.87
N GLU A 82 -4.21 2.48 -15.86
CA GLU A 82 -2.97 2.23 -15.13
C GLU A 82 -2.96 0.84 -14.47
N TRP A 83 -4.09 0.43 -13.92
CA TRP A 83 -4.26 -0.90 -13.34
C TRP A 83 -4.11 -2.01 -14.40
N LEU A 84 -4.72 -1.84 -15.57
CA LEU A 84 -4.58 -2.77 -16.69
C LEU A 84 -3.14 -2.85 -17.22
N GLU A 85 -2.42 -1.72 -17.26
CA GLU A 85 -0.99 -1.71 -17.60
C GLU A 85 -0.16 -2.50 -16.59
N VAL A 86 -0.43 -2.35 -15.30
CA VAL A 86 0.25 -3.12 -14.26
C VAL A 86 -0.03 -4.61 -14.41
N VAL A 87 -1.26 -5.02 -14.72
CA VAL A 87 -1.60 -6.43 -15.00
C VAL A 87 -0.81 -6.93 -16.21
N LYS A 88 -0.71 -6.14 -17.27
CA LYS A 88 0.07 -6.47 -18.47
C LYS A 88 1.56 -6.65 -18.14
N GLU A 89 2.16 -5.70 -17.43
CA GLU A 89 3.56 -5.76 -17.02
C GLU A 89 3.85 -6.98 -16.16
N LEU A 90 2.98 -7.24 -15.17
CA LEU A 90 3.09 -8.38 -14.27
C LEU A 90 3.04 -9.72 -15.02
N THR A 91 2.08 -9.89 -15.94
CA THR A 91 1.95 -11.10 -16.73
C THR A 91 2.99 -11.22 -17.84
N SER A 92 3.65 -10.13 -18.21
CA SER A 92 4.75 -10.11 -19.19
C SER A 92 6.11 -10.54 -18.59
N LEU A 93 6.24 -10.66 -17.28
CA LEU A 93 7.47 -11.12 -16.65
C LEU A 93 7.88 -12.49 -17.20
N GLU A 94 9.18 -12.64 -17.53
CA GLU A 94 9.70 -13.90 -18.08
C GLU A 94 9.53 -15.09 -17.13
N VAL A 95 9.60 -14.81 -15.83
CA VAL A 95 9.46 -15.80 -14.75
C VAL A 95 8.01 -16.27 -14.53
N ILE A 96 7.03 -15.59 -15.11
CA ILE A 96 5.62 -16.01 -15.11
C ILE A 96 5.35 -16.78 -16.38
N ASP A 97 5.05 -18.07 -16.28
CA ASP A 97 4.69 -18.90 -17.42
C ASP A 97 3.25 -18.64 -17.90
N THR A 98 2.89 -19.31 -18.99
CA THR A 98 1.56 -19.16 -19.63
C THR A 98 0.44 -19.63 -18.70
N ASP A 99 0.66 -20.72 -17.98
CA ASP A 99 -0.34 -21.30 -17.06
C ASP A 99 -0.59 -20.37 -15.90
N ARG A 100 0.48 -19.80 -15.33
CA ARG A 100 0.37 -18.81 -14.24
C ARG A 100 -0.29 -17.52 -14.72
N ALA A 101 -0.01 -17.05 -15.92
CA ALA A 101 -0.69 -15.88 -16.50
C ALA A 101 -2.20 -16.14 -16.70
N ALA A 102 -2.57 -17.34 -17.12
CA ALA A 102 -3.97 -17.74 -17.23
C ALA A 102 -4.67 -17.78 -15.87
N GLU A 103 -4.00 -18.29 -14.84
CA GLU A 103 -4.52 -18.31 -13.46
C GLU A 103 -4.74 -16.89 -12.91
N ILE A 104 -3.77 -15.99 -13.13
CA ILE A 104 -3.90 -14.56 -12.75
C ILE A 104 -5.12 -13.94 -13.44
N ARG A 105 -5.28 -14.18 -14.74
CA ARG A 105 -6.45 -13.72 -15.52
C ARG A 105 -7.75 -14.21 -14.89
N GLU A 106 -7.85 -15.49 -14.55
CA GLU A 106 -9.05 -16.05 -13.96
C GLU A 106 -9.36 -15.44 -12.59
N GLN A 107 -8.36 -15.32 -11.74
CA GLN A 107 -8.50 -14.72 -10.39
C GLN A 107 -8.96 -13.26 -10.48
N LEU A 108 -8.35 -12.46 -11.35
CA LEU A 108 -8.72 -11.06 -11.54
C LEU A 108 -10.09 -10.90 -12.20
N THR A 109 -10.44 -11.76 -13.14
CA THR A 109 -11.75 -11.77 -13.79
C THR A 109 -12.86 -12.13 -12.83
N ALA A 110 -12.64 -13.11 -11.95
CA ALA A 110 -13.60 -13.51 -10.92
C ALA A 110 -13.91 -12.35 -9.97
N LYS A 111 -12.91 -11.55 -9.63
CA LYS A 111 -13.07 -10.37 -8.78
C LYS A 111 -13.67 -9.16 -9.50
N ASN A 112 -13.50 -9.07 -10.82
CA ASN A 112 -13.88 -7.91 -11.64
C ASN A 112 -14.69 -8.32 -12.88
N PRO A 113 -15.89 -8.88 -12.71
CA PRO A 113 -16.68 -9.40 -13.84
C PRO A 113 -17.04 -8.33 -14.88
N SER A 114 -17.18 -7.07 -14.45
CA SER A 114 -17.55 -5.94 -15.33
C SER A 114 -16.47 -5.57 -16.36
N ILE A 115 -15.19 -5.86 -16.06
CA ILE A 115 -14.04 -5.57 -16.94
C ILE A 115 -13.33 -6.84 -17.42
N ARG A 116 -14.04 -7.95 -17.41
CA ARG A 116 -13.53 -9.28 -17.82
C ARG A 116 -12.84 -9.26 -19.18
N LYS A 117 -13.45 -8.58 -20.14
CA LYS A 117 -12.91 -8.47 -21.50
C LYS A 117 -11.59 -7.72 -21.53
N ASP A 118 -11.52 -6.59 -20.86
CA ASP A 118 -10.32 -5.76 -20.80
C ASP A 118 -9.14 -6.53 -20.15
N ILE A 119 -9.41 -7.29 -19.09
CA ILE A 119 -8.41 -8.16 -18.45
C ILE A 119 -7.93 -9.25 -19.41
N ALA A 120 -8.85 -9.92 -20.11
CA ALA A 120 -8.52 -10.98 -21.04
C ALA A 120 -7.67 -10.46 -22.22
N ASP A 121 -8.01 -9.28 -22.75
CA ASP A 121 -7.29 -8.65 -23.86
C ASP A 121 -5.86 -8.28 -23.44
N VAL A 122 -5.69 -7.68 -22.26
CA VAL A 122 -4.38 -7.25 -21.74
C VAL A 122 -3.46 -8.43 -21.46
N VAL A 123 -3.97 -9.48 -20.83
CA VAL A 123 -3.19 -10.71 -20.56
C VAL A 123 -2.88 -11.44 -21.88
N GLY A 124 -3.82 -11.47 -22.83
CA GLY A 124 -3.59 -12.03 -24.16
C GLY A 124 -2.48 -11.31 -24.91
N MET A 125 -2.45 -9.97 -24.87
CA MET A 125 -1.36 -9.17 -25.46
C MET A 125 -0.02 -9.48 -24.81
N ALA A 126 0.04 -9.58 -23.48
CA ALA A 126 1.26 -9.90 -22.74
C ALA A 126 1.83 -11.26 -23.16
N LEU A 127 0.98 -12.27 -23.30
CA LEU A 127 1.38 -13.62 -23.74
C LEU A 127 1.83 -13.66 -25.20
N LYS A 128 1.20 -12.87 -26.07
CA LYS A 128 1.61 -12.74 -27.48
C LYS A 128 2.99 -12.13 -27.60
N THR A 129 3.25 -11.03 -26.91
CA THR A 129 4.55 -10.37 -26.89
C THR A 129 5.65 -11.32 -26.40
N LYS A 130 5.36 -12.17 -25.41
CA LYS A 130 6.31 -13.19 -24.93
C LYS A 130 6.66 -14.25 -25.99
N LYS A 131 5.69 -14.67 -26.78
CA LYS A 131 5.93 -15.62 -27.87
C LYS A 131 6.84 -15.02 -28.93
N ASP A 132 6.59 -13.77 -29.32
CA ASP A 132 7.35 -13.07 -30.35
C ASP A 132 8.81 -12.80 -29.92
N THR A 133 9.07 -12.61 -28.60
CA THR A 133 10.43 -12.40 -28.07
C THR A 133 11.23 -13.69 -27.96
N LYS A 134 10.56 -14.87 -27.91
CA LYS A 134 11.23 -16.19 -27.82
C LYS A 134 11.42 -16.87 -29.19
N ALA A 135 10.85 -16.30 -30.23
CA ALA A 135 11.06 -16.73 -31.61
C ALA A 135 12.23 -16.00 -32.24
#